data_a3c9bdaa009a7b5fcdd0a4bfa8989abc
#
_entry.id   a3c9bdaa009a7b5fcdd0a4bfa8989abc
#
_cell.length_a   1.000
_cell.length_b   1.000
_cell.length_c   1.000
_cell.angle_alpha   90.00
_cell.angle_beta   90.00
_cell.angle_gamma   90.00
#
_symmetry.space_group_name_H-M   'P 1'
#
loop_
_entity.id
_entity.type
_entity.pdbx_description
1 polymer ?
#
loop_
_entity_poly.entity_id
_entity_poly.type
_entity_poly.pdbx_seq_one_letter_code
_entity_poly.pdbx_strand_id
1 'polypeptide(L)'
;MAVAKKVERDHNNFARGRSIPRFQRFFGFLRNSSSPPPSKPGQATIPLGQTGTMTSTLVLLRHGQSTWNLENLFTGWYDADLTDQGRAEASAAGPAMAAADVAPTVLHTSMQTRAIRTANLALDAMDRLWVPVRRSWRLNERHYGALQGMDKKETTEKYGKDQVFEWRRSYDIPPPKLELDDPRHPRFDERYASLPADVLPASECLADVVERMLPYWYDDIVPDLDAGHTVLVVAHGNSLRALIKHLDAISDADIADVNLPTGVPIRFELDDAMVPTKRLALTARYLGDAEAAKAAAEAVARQAG
;
A
#
# COMPACT_ATOMS: atom_id res chain seq x y z
N MET A 1 -31.50 -50.30 -11.29
CA MET A 1 -32.82 -50.08 -10.66
C MET A 1 -32.77 -48.75 -9.98
N ALA A 2 -33.26 -47.72 -10.65
CA ALA A 2 -34.49 -47.00 -10.44
C ALA A 2 -34.42 -46.22 -9.08
N VAL A 3 -34.53 -44.92 -9.00
CA VAL A 3 -35.57 -44.01 -9.44
C VAL A 3 -35.00 -42.57 -9.61
N ALA A 4 -35.20 -42.02 -10.80
CA ALA A 4 -35.22 -40.59 -11.08
C ALA A 4 -36.66 -40.09 -10.89
N LYS A 5 -36.82 -38.86 -10.33
CA LYS A 5 -37.96 -37.94 -10.52
C LYS A 5 -37.50 -36.58 -10.01
N LYS A 6 -37.20 -35.55 -10.84
CA LYS A 6 -38.10 -34.64 -11.56
C LYS A 6 -38.96 -33.77 -10.63
N VAL A 7 -38.56 -32.50 -10.45
CA VAL A 7 -39.50 -31.39 -10.38
C VAL A 7 -38.89 -30.21 -11.17
N GLU A 8 -39.49 -29.94 -12.31
CA GLU A 8 -39.47 -28.73 -13.12
C GLU A 8 -40.69 -27.87 -12.72
N ARG A 9 -40.56 -26.53 -12.96
CA ARG A 9 -41.55 -25.45 -12.94
C ARG A 9 -41.78 -24.74 -11.59
N ASP A 10 -41.42 -23.47 -11.53
CA ASP A 10 -42.34 -22.38 -11.90
C ASP A 10 -41.58 -21.05 -12.16
N HIS A 11 -41.70 -20.63 -13.40
CA HIS A 11 -41.50 -19.24 -13.84
C HIS A 11 -42.82 -18.47 -13.71
N ASN A 12 -42.70 -17.20 -13.36
CA ASN A 12 -43.60 -16.10 -13.56
C ASN A 12 -44.42 -15.54 -12.38
N ASN A 13 -44.25 -14.23 -12.32
CA ASN A 13 -45.15 -13.22 -11.76
C ASN A 13 -44.76 -12.63 -10.39
N PHE A 14 -44.17 -11.46 -10.44
CA PHE A 14 -44.73 -10.30 -9.76
C PHE A 14 -44.10 -8.98 -10.28
N ALA A 15 -44.64 -8.50 -11.38
CA ALA A 15 -44.59 -7.08 -11.71
C ALA A 15 -45.85 -6.42 -11.14
N ARG A 16 -45.76 -5.64 -10.09
CA ARG A 16 -46.75 -4.59 -9.75
C ARG A 16 -46.10 -3.51 -8.89
N GLY A 17 -46.11 -2.31 -9.44
CA GLY A 17 -45.66 -1.05 -8.92
C GLY A 17 -46.24 -0.63 -7.57
N ARG A 18 -45.45 0.09 -6.83
CA ARG A 18 -45.94 1.01 -5.79
C ARG A 18 -45.42 2.42 -6.09
N SER A 19 -46.36 3.28 -6.34
CA SER A 19 -46.24 4.71 -6.55
C SER A 19 -45.75 5.44 -5.31
N ILE A 20 -44.86 6.41 -5.53
CA ILE A 20 -44.40 7.39 -4.53
C ILE A 20 -45.43 8.53 -4.49
N PRO A 21 -45.89 9.02 -3.32
CA PRO A 21 -46.83 10.15 -3.27
C PRO A 21 -46.10 11.48 -3.53
N ARG A 22 -46.66 12.24 -4.44
CA ARG A 22 -46.35 13.65 -4.72
C ARG A 22 -46.80 14.52 -3.53
N PHE A 23 -45.87 15.29 -2.97
CA PHE A 23 -46.23 16.41 -2.10
C PHE A 23 -46.62 17.63 -2.93
N GLN A 24 -47.85 18.04 -2.75
CA GLN A 24 -48.44 19.21 -3.38
C GLN A 24 -47.93 20.52 -2.78
N ARG A 25 -47.66 21.45 -3.66
CA ARG A 25 -47.32 22.85 -3.39
C ARG A 25 -48.51 23.57 -2.74
N PHE A 26 -48.26 24.29 -1.65
CA PHE A 26 -49.12 25.39 -1.19
C PHE A 26 -48.57 26.70 -1.78
N PHE A 27 -49.37 27.32 -2.67
CA PHE A 27 -49.21 28.70 -3.09
C PHE A 27 -50.03 29.59 -2.15
N GLY A 28 -49.39 30.50 -1.45
CA GLY A 28 -50.02 31.62 -0.74
C GLY A 28 -49.58 32.92 -1.33
N PHE A 29 -50.51 33.64 -1.89
CA PHE A 29 -50.43 34.99 -2.44
C PHE A 29 -50.23 36.01 -1.33
N LEU A 30 -49.27 36.97 -1.47
CA LEU A 30 -49.43 38.35 -0.99
C LEU A 30 -48.46 39.33 -1.69
N ARG A 31 -49.05 40.18 -2.49
CA ARG A 31 -48.87 41.61 -2.79
C ARG A 31 -47.50 42.27 -2.83
N ASN A 32 -47.28 42.83 -4.00
CA ASN A 32 -46.48 43.99 -4.40
C ASN A 32 -45.98 44.94 -3.31
N SER A 33 -44.64 45.13 -3.30
CA SER A 33 -44.01 46.44 -3.08
C SER A 33 -42.80 46.52 -4.01
N SER A 34 -42.81 47.54 -4.84
CA SER A 34 -41.82 47.88 -5.85
C SER A 34 -40.55 48.45 -5.17
N SER A 35 -39.49 47.67 -5.17
CA SER A 35 -38.14 48.17 -4.93
C SER A 35 -37.27 47.78 -6.14
N PRO A 36 -36.32 48.64 -6.59
CA PRO A 36 -35.51 48.33 -7.75
C PRO A 36 -34.56 47.15 -7.45
N PRO A 37 -34.18 46.34 -8.46
CA PRO A 37 -33.33 45.20 -8.27
C PRO A 37 -31.93 45.64 -7.80
N PRO A 38 -31.29 44.92 -6.87
CA PRO A 38 -29.93 45.20 -6.50
C PRO A 38 -29.00 44.97 -7.71
N SER A 39 -28.07 45.88 -7.91
CA SER A 39 -26.96 45.77 -8.86
C SER A 39 -26.26 44.40 -8.72
N LYS A 40 -26.07 43.71 -9.85
CA LYS A 40 -25.33 42.46 -9.92
C LYS A 40 -23.98 42.62 -9.18
N PRO A 41 -23.63 41.72 -8.24
CA PRO A 41 -22.26 41.71 -7.70
C PRO A 41 -21.33 41.44 -8.87
N GLY A 42 -20.24 42.24 -8.93
CA GLY A 42 -19.23 42.11 -9.96
C GLY A 42 -18.77 40.67 -10.09
N GLN A 43 -18.70 40.22 -11.32
CA GLN A 43 -18.03 38.99 -11.67
C GLN A 43 -16.58 39.13 -11.16
N ALA A 44 -16.25 38.44 -10.07
CA ALA A 44 -14.88 38.22 -9.70
C ALA A 44 -14.25 37.47 -10.86
N THR A 45 -13.47 38.16 -11.67
CA THR A 45 -12.55 37.56 -12.62
C THR A 45 -11.56 36.76 -11.77
N ILE A 46 -11.71 35.42 -11.79
CA ILE A 46 -10.68 34.52 -11.31
C ILE A 46 -9.45 34.80 -12.20
N PRO A 47 -8.31 35.21 -11.63
CA PRO A 47 -7.11 35.39 -12.43
C PRO A 47 -6.72 34.03 -13.00
N LEU A 48 -6.85 33.86 -14.31
CA LEU A 48 -6.16 32.84 -15.09
C LEU A 48 -4.66 33.19 -15.04
N GLY A 49 -3.91 32.46 -14.20
CA GLY A 49 -2.48 32.65 -14.25
C GLY A 49 -1.73 32.41 -12.95
N GLN A 50 -1.76 31.21 -12.45
CA GLN A 50 -0.60 30.56 -11.84
C GLN A 50 -0.76 29.07 -12.07
N THR A 51 -0.18 28.54 -13.15
CA THR A 51 0.16 27.13 -13.29
C THR A 51 1.32 26.83 -12.33
N GLY A 52 1.06 26.93 -11.05
CA GLY A 52 1.89 26.28 -10.05
C GLY A 52 1.70 24.79 -10.26
N THR A 53 2.75 24.08 -10.64
CA THR A 53 2.76 22.62 -10.64
C THR A 53 2.27 22.16 -9.26
N MET A 54 1.11 21.52 -9.23
CA MET A 54 0.59 20.96 -7.98
C MET A 54 1.53 19.83 -7.59
N THR A 55 2.12 19.89 -6.42
CA THR A 55 2.94 18.80 -5.90
C THR A 55 2.11 17.93 -5.00
N SER A 56 2.08 16.63 -5.32
CA SER A 56 1.40 15.62 -4.51
C SER A 56 2.37 15.00 -3.51
N THR A 57 1.94 14.84 -2.26
CA THR A 57 2.78 14.26 -1.20
C THR A 57 2.44 12.78 -1.01
N LEU A 58 3.44 11.92 -1.24
CA LEU A 58 3.41 10.50 -0.97
C LEU A 58 4.40 10.15 0.14
N VAL A 59 3.95 9.41 1.15
CA VAL A 59 4.82 8.86 2.18
C VAL A 59 4.80 7.35 2.14
N LEU A 60 5.97 6.74 2.07
CA LEU A 60 6.17 5.30 2.14
C LEU A 60 6.68 4.92 3.54
N LEU A 61 6.10 3.89 4.15
CA LEU A 61 6.50 3.41 5.47
C LEU A 61 6.61 1.89 5.45
N ARG A 62 7.81 1.36 5.62
CA ARG A 62 7.99 -0.08 5.84
C ARG A 62 7.52 -0.43 7.25
N HIS A 63 6.80 -1.55 7.37
CA HIS A 63 6.37 -2.06 8.67
C HIS A 63 7.54 -2.14 9.67
N GLY A 64 7.25 -1.95 10.97
CA GLY A 64 8.21 -2.13 12.05
C GLY A 64 8.76 -3.55 12.13
N GLN A 65 9.80 -3.77 12.93
CA GLN A 65 10.40 -5.08 13.08
C GLN A 65 9.35 -6.15 13.42
N SER A 66 9.31 -7.24 12.63
CA SER A 66 8.46 -8.41 12.92
C SER A 66 9.22 -9.48 13.69
N THR A 67 8.48 -10.43 14.30
CA THR A 67 9.06 -11.59 14.99
C THR A 67 10.02 -12.36 14.08
N TRP A 68 9.64 -12.59 12.81
CA TRP A 68 10.50 -13.28 11.85
C TRP A 68 11.63 -12.41 11.29
N ASN A 69 11.57 -11.08 11.40
CA ASN A 69 12.76 -10.25 11.18
C ASN A 69 13.76 -10.43 12.30
N LEU A 70 13.31 -10.50 13.57
CA LEU A 70 14.16 -10.74 14.74
C LEU A 70 14.81 -12.12 14.69
N GLU A 71 14.05 -13.14 14.30
CA GLU A 71 14.50 -14.53 14.16
C GLU A 71 15.31 -14.79 12.87
N ASN A 72 15.51 -13.76 12.04
CA ASN A 72 16.23 -13.84 10.76
C ASN A 72 15.61 -14.81 9.73
N LEU A 73 14.28 -15.03 9.75
CA LEU A 73 13.59 -15.94 8.84
C LEU A 73 13.13 -15.24 7.54
N PHE A 74 13.00 -16.03 6.47
CA PHE A 74 12.30 -15.59 5.25
C PHE A 74 10.80 -15.49 5.52
N THR A 75 10.25 -14.28 5.60
CA THR A 75 8.85 -14.07 6.02
C THR A 75 7.86 -14.25 4.87
N GLY A 76 8.02 -13.50 3.78
CA GLY A 76 7.10 -13.53 2.64
C GLY A 76 5.65 -13.24 3.03
N TRP A 77 4.73 -14.14 2.63
CA TRP A 77 3.30 -14.01 2.91
C TRP A 77 2.87 -14.63 4.24
N TYR A 78 3.78 -15.27 4.98
CA TYR A 78 3.49 -15.67 6.36
C TYR A 78 3.14 -14.43 7.20
N ASP A 79 2.11 -14.53 8.03
CA ASP A 79 1.56 -13.40 8.78
C ASP A 79 2.23 -13.22 10.14
N ALA A 80 3.56 -13.01 10.14
CA ALA A 80 4.31 -12.66 11.35
C ALA A 80 3.86 -11.31 11.92
N ASP A 81 3.74 -11.23 13.25
CA ASP A 81 3.39 -10.02 13.97
C ASP A 81 4.61 -9.12 14.25
N LEU A 82 4.37 -7.90 14.71
CA LEU A 82 5.40 -6.98 15.19
C LEU A 82 5.97 -7.45 16.53
N THR A 83 7.26 -7.23 16.73
CA THR A 83 7.91 -7.26 18.05
C THR A 83 7.54 -6.00 18.83
N ASP A 84 7.89 -5.95 20.12
CA ASP A 84 7.73 -4.72 20.93
C ASP A 84 8.57 -3.57 20.35
N GLN A 85 9.78 -3.86 19.87
CA GLN A 85 10.58 -2.89 19.13
C GLN A 85 9.86 -2.42 17.86
N GLY A 86 9.29 -3.34 17.06
CA GLY A 86 8.56 -2.98 15.85
C GLY A 86 7.30 -2.12 16.14
N ARG A 87 6.66 -2.33 17.27
CA ARG A 87 5.55 -1.48 17.73
C ARG A 87 6.04 -0.07 18.11
N ALA A 88 7.19 0.02 18.80
CA ALA A 88 7.80 1.30 19.14
C ALA A 88 8.24 2.06 17.87
N GLU A 89 8.89 1.38 16.90
CA GLU A 89 9.24 1.94 15.60
C GLU A 89 8.01 2.48 14.86
N ALA A 90 6.93 1.71 14.83
CA ALA A 90 5.67 2.10 14.20
C ALA A 90 5.05 3.34 14.85
N SER A 91 5.01 3.40 16.19
CA SER A 91 4.51 4.56 16.92
C SER A 91 5.37 5.80 16.72
N ALA A 92 6.70 5.65 16.62
CA ALA A 92 7.62 6.76 16.39
C ALA A 92 7.48 7.38 14.97
N ALA A 93 6.98 6.62 13.99
CA ALA A 93 6.75 7.11 12.64
C ALA A 93 5.72 8.25 12.59
N GLY A 94 4.70 8.23 13.46
CA GLY A 94 3.68 9.28 13.53
C GLY A 94 4.28 10.65 13.88
N PRO A 95 4.92 10.84 15.04
CA PRO A 95 5.61 12.07 15.40
C PRO A 95 6.66 12.52 14.35
N ALA A 96 7.38 11.60 13.71
CA ALA A 96 8.34 11.93 12.67
C ALA A 96 7.65 12.56 11.44
N MET A 97 6.48 12.04 11.02
CA MET A 97 5.68 12.67 9.98
C MET A 97 5.12 14.02 10.40
N ALA A 98 4.58 14.14 11.62
CA ALA A 98 4.03 15.40 12.14
C ALA A 98 5.09 16.51 12.24
N ALA A 99 6.32 16.18 12.69
CA ALA A 99 7.44 17.12 12.76
C ALA A 99 7.90 17.63 11.39
N ALA A 100 7.59 16.89 10.32
CA ALA A 100 7.86 17.26 8.93
C ALA A 100 6.65 17.91 8.23
N ASP A 101 5.63 18.33 8.98
CA ASP A 101 4.37 18.89 8.46
C ASP A 101 3.64 17.94 7.49
N VAL A 102 3.79 16.63 7.69
CA VAL A 102 3.10 15.61 6.90
C VAL A 102 1.91 15.07 7.68
N ALA A 103 0.72 15.29 7.15
CA ALA A 103 -0.55 14.87 7.74
C ALA A 103 -1.33 13.99 6.75
N PRO A 104 -1.15 12.65 6.77
CA PRO A 104 -1.85 11.75 5.86
C PRO A 104 -3.37 11.93 5.90
N THR A 105 -4.02 11.95 4.74
CA THR A 105 -5.48 12.05 4.60
C THR A 105 -6.11 10.79 4.04
N VAL A 106 -5.29 9.86 3.54
CA VAL A 106 -5.67 8.51 3.14
C VAL A 106 -4.51 7.55 3.39
N LEU A 107 -4.84 6.31 3.76
CA LEU A 107 -3.88 5.24 4.00
C LEU A 107 -4.11 4.08 3.01
N HIS A 108 -3.03 3.62 2.38
CA HIS A 108 -2.99 2.35 1.67
C HIS A 108 -2.09 1.36 2.41
N THR A 109 -2.53 0.12 2.58
CA THR A 109 -1.73 -0.91 3.25
C THR A 109 -2.00 -2.31 2.67
N SER A 110 -1.15 -3.26 3.04
CA SER A 110 -1.29 -4.65 2.62
C SER A 110 -2.35 -5.40 3.43
N MET A 111 -2.51 -6.70 3.13
CA MET A 111 -3.37 -7.62 3.88
C MET A 111 -2.63 -8.28 5.06
N GLN A 112 -1.38 -7.91 5.34
CA GLN A 112 -0.54 -8.58 6.33
C GLN A 112 -0.51 -7.79 7.66
N THR A 113 -0.70 -8.49 8.77
CA THR A 113 -0.88 -7.94 10.12
C THR A 113 0.20 -6.94 10.52
N ARG A 114 1.47 -7.22 10.24
CA ARG A 114 2.58 -6.33 10.60
C ARG A 114 2.50 -4.95 9.94
N ALA A 115 2.04 -4.88 8.67
CA ALA A 115 1.85 -3.60 7.98
C ALA A 115 0.59 -2.87 8.49
N ILE A 116 -0.51 -3.60 8.68
CA ILE A 116 -1.76 -3.06 9.22
C ILE A 116 -1.54 -2.46 10.62
N ARG A 117 -0.84 -3.19 11.50
CA ARG A 117 -0.53 -2.72 12.86
C ARG A 117 0.41 -1.52 12.85
N THR A 118 1.44 -1.53 12.00
CA THR A 118 2.32 -0.37 11.82
C THR A 118 1.53 0.87 11.40
N ALA A 119 0.64 0.73 10.42
CA ALA A 119 -0.21 1.81 9.95
C ALA A 119 -1.09 2.38 11.06
N ASN A 120 -1.76 1.50 11.82
CA ASN A 120 -2.64 1.91 12.92
C ASN A 120 -1.84 2.62 14.03
N LEU A 121 -0.68 2.09 14.44
CA LEU A 121 0.15 2.69 15.48
C LEU A 121 0.72 4.06 15.05
N ALA A 122 1.13 4.21 13.79
CA ALA A 122 1.58 5.48 13.27
C ALA A 122 0.46 6.53 13.24
N LEU A 123 -0.74 6.16 12.78
CA LEU A 123 -1.90 7.06 12.75
C LEU A 123 -2.45 7.38 14.15
N ASP A 124 -2.44 6.40 15.07
CA ASP A 124 -2.84 6.60 16.48
C ASP A 124 -1.94 7.65 17.14
N ALA A 125 -0.62 7.54 16.97
CA ALA A 125 0.36 8.50 17.48
C ALA A 125 0.23 9.93 16.88
N MET A 126 -0.57 10.11 15.84
CA MET A 126 -0.90 11.39 15.21
C MET A 126 -2.33 11.85 15.48
N ASP A 127 -3.12 11.09 16.24
CA ASP A 127 -4.57 11.32 16.40
C ASP A 127 -5.34 11.33 15.07
N ARG A 128 -4.97 10.40 14.15
CA ARG A 128 -5.50 10.32 12.79
C ARG A 128 -6.09 8.95 12.41
N LEU A 129 -6.52 8.13 13.38
CA LEU A 129 -7.16 6.84 13.10
C LEU A 129 -8.42 6.94 12.23
N TRP A 130 -9.00 8.12 12.12
CA TRP A 130 -10.22 8.40 11.36
C TRP A 130 -9.99 8.47 9.83
N VAL A 131 -8.75 8.52 9.34
CA VAL A 131 -8.48 8.61 7.89
C VAL A 131 -8.96 7.35 7.16
N PRO A 132 -9.48 7.46 5.93
CA PRO A 132 -9.86 6.31 5.12
C PRO A 132 -8.70 5.34 4.92
N VAL A 133 -8.99 4.04 5.00
CA VAL A 133 -8.00 2.96 4.84
C VAL A 133 -8.38 2.06 3.67
N ARG A 134 -7.47 1.89 2.73
CA ARG A 134 -7.58 0.95 1.62
C ARG A 134 -6.58 -0.19 1.79
N ARG A 135 -7.03 -1.43 1.71
CA ARG A 135 -6.18 -2.62 1.83
C ARG A 135 -6.14 -3.38 0.52
N SER A 136 -4.93 -3.77 0.11
CA SER A 136 -4.75 -4.55 -1.11
C SER A 136 -3.65 -5.61 -0.94
N TRP A 137 -3.92 -6.85 -1.39
CA TRP A 137 -2.93 -7.90 -1.49
C TRP A 137 -1.76 -7.52 -2.42
N ARG A 138 -2.01 -6.61 -3.36
CA ARG A 138 -0.97 -6.11 -4.29
C ARG A 138 0.15 -5.35 -3.58
N LEU A 139 -0.08 -4.90 -2.33
CA LEU A 139 0.93 -4.30 -1.46
C LEU A 139 1.59 -5.32 -0.51
N ASN A 140 1.21 -6.61 -0.54
CA ASN A 140 1.87 -7.64 0.28
C ASN A 140 3.37 -7.73 0.01
N GLU A 141 4.11 -8.29 0.96
CA GLU A 141 5.51 -8.63 0.78
C GLU A 141 5.70 -9.60 -0.40
N ARG A 142 6.89 -9.65 -0.96
CA ARG A 142 7.28 -10.63 -1.96
C ARG A 142 7.15 -12.06 -1.40
N HIS A 143 6.57 -12.96 -2.16
CA HIS A 143 6.42 -14.35 -1.76
C HIS A 143 7.74 -15.11 -1.95
N TYR A 144 8.31 -15.62 -0.86
CA TYR A 144 9.61 -16.30 -0.90
C TYR A 144 9.57 -17.79 -1.28
N GLY A 145 8.43 -18.28 -1.74
CA GLY A 145 8.28 -19.67 -2.18
C GLY A 145 8.68 -20.66 -1.09
N ALA A 146 9.40 -21.71 -1.48
CA ALA A 146 9.86 -22.75 -0.56
C ALA A 146 10.81 -22.27 0.54
N LEU A 147 11.40 -21.09 0.39
CA LEU A 147 12.27 -20.50 1.43
C LEU A 147 11.49 -19.93 2.62
N GLN A 148 10.16 -19.73 2.49
CA GLN A 148 9.34 -19.19 3.58
C GLN A 148 9.47 -20.03 4.86
N GLY A 149 9.87 -19.38 5.97
CA GLY A 149 10.11 -20.01 7.27
C GLY A 149 11.52 -20.54 7.49
N MET A 150 12.38 -20.53 6.46
CA MET A 150 13.77 -20.93 6.61
C MET A 150 14.61 -19.80 7.24
N ASP A 151 15.58 -20.16 8.07
CA ASP A 151 16.61 -19.22 8.54
C ASP A 151 17.53 -18.80 7.39
N LYS A 152 17.83 -17.51 7.28
CA LYS A 152 18.62 -16.96 6.15
C LYS A 152 20.08 -17.41 6.20
N LYS A 153 20.66 -17.56 7.41
CA LYS A 153 22.04 -18.00 7.58
C LYS A 153 22.18 -19.48 7.23
N GLU A 154 21.29 -20.33 7.76
CA GLU A 154 21.28 -21.76 7.44
C GLU A 154 21.00 -21.99 5.94
N THR A 155 20.13 -21.18 5.34
CA THR A 155 19.88 -21.21 3.89
C THR A 155 21.14 -20.86 3.11
N THR A 156 21.90 -19.85 3.57
CA THR A 156 23.17 -19.45 2.95
C THR A 156 24.23 -20.55 3.09
N GLU A 157 24.30 -21.22 4.22
CA GLU A 157 25.21 -22.35 4.45
C GLU A 157 24.85 -23.54 3.53
N LYS A 158 23.55 -23.77 3.29
CA LYS A 158 23.04 -24.89 2.47
C LYS A 158 23.20 -24.67 0.97
N TYR A 159 22.85 -23.48 0.47
CA TYR A 159 22.76 -23.21 -0.97
C TYR A 159 23.89 -22.33 -1.52
N GLY A 160 24.73 -21.81 -0.65
CA GLY A 160 25.81 -20.89 -1.01
C GLY A 160 25.35 -19.42 -1.04
N LYS A 161 26.31 -18.52 -0.77
CA LYS A 161 26.07 -17.08 -0.62
C LYS A 161 25.53 -16.45 -1.90
N ASP A 162 26.12 -16.78 -3.04
CA ASP A 162 25.75 -16.19 -4.33
C ASP A 162 24.33 -16.55 -4.74
N GLN A 163 23.95 -17.82 -4.60
CA GLN A 163 22.59 -18.28 -4.92
C GLN A 163 21.54 -17.65 -4.02
N VAL A 164 21.81 -17.54 -2.71
CA VAL A 164 20.87 -16.90 -1.76
C VAL A 164 20.80 -15.39 -2.02
N PHE A 165 21.92 -14.76 -2.40
CA PHE A 165 21.93 -13.36 -2.81
C PHE A 165 21.05 -13.15 -4.06
N GLU A 166 21.20 -13.98 -5.11
CA GLU A 166 20.33 -13.92 -6.29
C GLU A 166 18.86 -14.01 -5.92
N TRP A 167 18.43 -15.02 -5.16
CA TRP A 167 17.03 -15.19 -4.73
C TRP A 167 16.50 -14.01 -3.91
N ARG A 168 17.38 -13.32 -3.19
CA ARG A 168 16.97 -12.19 -2.33
C ARG A 168 16.98 -10.85 -3.02
N ARG A 169 17.92 -10.63 -3.94
CA ARG A 169 18.28 -9.30 -4.42
C ARG A 169 18.10 -9.09 -5.91
N SER A 170 18.22 -10.13 -6.74
CA SER A 170 18.03 -9.99 -8.18
C SER A 170 16.63 -9.46 -8.50
N TYR A 171 16.53 -8.83 -9.66
CA TYR A 171 15.27 -8.29 -10.13
C TYR A 171 14.33 -9.40 -10.62
N ASP A 172 14.83 -10.37 -11.37
CA ASP A 172 14.06 -11.34 -12.16
C ASP A 172 14.27 -12.83 -11.81
N ILE A 173 15.11 -13.15 -10.80
CA ILE A 173 15.35 -14.53 -10.38
C ILE A 173 14.52 -14.84 -9.11
N PRO A 174 13.44 -15.64 -9.22
CA PRO A 174 12.63 -16.01 -8.07
C PRO A 174 13.29 -17.11 -7.24
N PRO A 175 13.01 -17.21 -5.93
CA PRO A 175 13.34 -18.38 -5.14
C PRO A 175 12.53 -19.62 -5.60
N PRO A 176 12.91 -20.84 -5.15
CA PRO A 176 12.18 -22.05 -5.48
C PRO A 176 10.69 -21.97 -5.15
N LYS A 177 9.82 -22.41 -6.07
CA LYS A 177 8.38 -22.38 -5.90
C LYS A 177 7.89 -23.33 -4.80
N LEU A 178 6.80 -22.96 -4.13
CA LEU A 178 6.00 -23.90 -3.35
C LEU A 178 5.22 -24.80 -4.29
N GLU A 179 5.03 -26.04 -3.88
CA GLU A 179 4.04 -26.91 -4.51
C GLU A 179 2.63 -26.42 -4.24
N LEU A 180 1.69 -26.70 -5.14
CA LEU A 180 0.32 -26.19 -5.04
C LEU A 180 -0.46 -26.78 -3.85
N ASP A 181 -0.05 -27.92 -3.34
CA ASP A 181 -0.62 -28.61 -2.17
C ASP A 181 0.14 -28.32 -0.87
N ASP A 182 1.23 -27.53 -0.92
CA ASP A 182 1.94 -27.10 0.28
C ASP A 182 1.00 -26.22 1.14
N PRO A 183 0.82 -26.54 2.44
CA PRO A 183 -0.10 -25.81 3.32
C PRO A 183 0.28 -24.34 3.51
N ARG A 184 1.49 -23.94 3.17
CA ARG A 184 1.94 -22.55 3.19
C ARG A 184 1.51 -21.75 1.95
N HIS A 185 0.96 -22.43 0.92
CA HIS A 185 0.52 -21.76 -0.30
C HIS A 185 -0.68 -20.83 0.00
N PRO A 186 -0.71 -19.58 -0.53
CA PRO A 186 -1.76 -18.60 -0.25
C PRO A 186 -3.19 -19.06 -0.56
N ARG A 187 -3.36 -20.07 -1.39
CA ARG A 187 -4.68 -20.65 -1.69
C ARG A 187 -5.43 -21.21 -0.47
N PHE A 188 -4.70 -21.54 0.60
CA PHE A 188 -5.26 -22.07 1.84
C PHE A 188 -5.52 -20.98 2.88
N ASP A 189 -5.17 -19.72 2.59
CA ASP A 189 -5.36 -18.59 3.49
C ASP A 189 -6.70 -17.89 3.16
N GLU A 190 -7.59 -17.81 4.14
CA GLU A 190 -8.91 -17.18 4.00
C GLU A 190 -8.87 -15.72 3.53
N ARG A 191 -7.79 -14.98 3.81
CA ARG A 191 -7.59 -13.59 3.39
C ARG A 191 -7.58 -13.43 1.87
N TYR A 192 -7.23 -14.49 1.15
CA TYR A 192 -7.09 -14.51 -0.31
C TYR A 192 -8.14 -15.39 -1.01
N ALA A 193 -9.12 -15.93 -0.27
CA ALA A 193 -10.13 -16.86 -0.80
C ALA A 193 -10.98 -16.27 -1.94
N SER A 194 -11.11 -14.95 -2.01
CA SER A 194 -11.84 -14.25 -3.08
C SER A 194 -11.01 -14.03 -4.35
N LEU A 195 -9.70 -14.30 -4.32
CA LEU A 195 -8.83 -14.08 -5.46
C LEU A 195 -8.83 -15.30 -6.41
N PRO A 196 -8.75 -15.08 -7.73
CA PRO A 196 -8.52 -16.16 -8.69
C PRO A 196 -7.23 -16.92 -8.37
N ALA A 197 -7.23 -18.22 -8.59
CA ALA A 197 -6.09 -19.08 -8.22
C ALA A 197 -4.81 -18.76 -9.01
N ASP A 198 -4.93 -18.23 -10.22
CA ASP A 198 -3.85 -17.88 -11.13
C ASP A 198 -3.10 -16.60 -10.73
N VAL A 199 -3.69 -15.74 -9.87
CA VAL A 199 -2.99 -14.55 -9.33
C VAL A 199 -2.30 -14.82 -7.98
N LEU A 200 -2.47 -16.02 -7.40
CA LEU A 200 -1.85 -16.39 -6.13
C LEU A 200 -0.42 -16.91 -6.36
N PRO A 201 0.62 -16.23 -5.85
CA PRO A 201 1.99 -16.61 -6.13
C PRO A 201 2.41 -17.88 -5.39
N ALA A 202 3.10 -18.79 -6.08
CA ALA A 202 3.87 -19.86 -5.45
C ALA A 202 5.32 -19.43 -5.11
N SER A 203 5.81 -18.37 -5.76
CA SER A 203 7.09 -17.69 -5.54
C SER A 203 7.10 -16.41 -6.34
N GLU A 204 7.86 -15.39 -5.91
CA GLU A 204 8.01 -14.12 -6.63
C GLU A 204 9.47 -13.66 -6.65
N CYS A 205 9.94 -13.16 -7.81
CA CYS A 205 11.06 -12.23 -7.90
C CYS A 205 10.56 -10.78 -7.72
N LEU A 206 11.45 -9.79 -7.81
CA LEU A 206 11.03 -8.40 -7.67
C LEU A 206 10.22 -7.90 -8.86
N ALA A 207 10.49 -8.42 -10.08
CA ALA A 207 9.71 -8.11 -11.29
C ALA A 207 8.24 -8.51 -11.13
N ASP A 208 7.95 -9.70 -10.58
CA ASP A 208 6.58 -10.15 -10.31
C ASP A 208 5.87 -9.21 -9.33
N VAL A 209 6.60 -8.71 -8.31
CA VAL A 209 6.04 -7.72 -7.36
C VAL A 209 5.74 -6.40 -8.05
N VAL A 210 6.60 -5.92 -8.96
CA VAL A 210 6.36 -4.72 -9.77
C VAL A 210 5.10 -4.92 -10.63
N GLU A 211 5.00 -6.05 -11.34
CA GLU A 211 3.87 -6.36 -12.21
C GLU A 211 2.53 -6.34 -11.47
N ARG A 212 2.45 -6.96 -10.29
CA ARG A 212 1.19 -6.97 -9.51
C ARG A 212 0.90 -5.65 -8.78
N MET A 213 1.92 -4.85 -8.47
CA MET A 213 1.78 -3.62 -7.69
C MET A 213 1.39 -2.43 -8.57
N LEU A 214 1.95 -2.31 -9.80
CA LEU A 214 1.72 -1.17 -10.68
C LEU A 214 0.24 -0.94 -11.04
N PRO A 215 -0.60 -1.95 -11.32
CA PRO A 215 -2.03 -1.71 -11.49
C PRO A 215 -2.67 -1.01 -10.28
N TYR A 216 -2.32 -1.41 -9.06
CA TYR A 216 -2.83 -0.76 -7.84
C TYR A 216 -2.28 0.66 -7.65
N TRP A 217 -1.03 0.91 -8.07
CA TRP A 217 -0.48 2.26 -8.11
C TRP A 217 -1.32 3.18 -8.99
N TYR A 218 -1.58 2.78 -10.23
CA TYR A 218 -2.30 3.61 -11.20
C TYR A 218 -3.81 3.70 -10.95
N ASP A 219 -4.44 2.63 -10.47
CA ASP A 219 -5.90 2.54 -10.35
C ASP A 219 -6.43 3.04 -8.99
N ASP A 220 -5.60 3.01 -7.93
CA ASP A 220 -6.02 3.34 -6.58
C ASP A 220 -5.19 4.46 -5.93
N ILE A 221 -3.84 4.41 -6.00
CA ILE A 221 -2.98 5.38 -5.30
C ILE A 221 -2.90 6.70 -6.05
N VAL A 222 -2.66 6.68 -7.37
CA VAL A 222 -2.60 7.88 -8.21
C VAL A 222 -3.91 8.69 -8.15
N PRO A 223 -5.10 8.11 -8.26
CA PRO A 223 -6.36 8.86 -8.11
C PRO A 223 -6.50 9.58 -6.77
N ASP A 224 -6.02 8.99 -5.66
CA ASP A 224 -6.04 9.68 -4.37
C ASP A 224 -5.02 10.85 -4.34
N LEU A 225 -3.84 10.69 -4.94
CA LEU A 225 -2.87 11.78 -5.10
C LEU A 225 -3.42 12.92 -5.98
N ASP A 226 -4.04 12.60 -7.12
CA ASP A 226 -4.68 13.56 -8.04
C ASP A 226 -5.85 14.29 -7.38
N ALA A 227 -6.53 13.65 -6.45
CA ALA A 227 -7.57 14.28 -5.64
C ALA A 227 -7.03 15.23 -4.56
N GLY A 228 -5.71 15.41 -4.47
CA GLY A 228 -5.04 16.29 -3.51
C GLY A 228 -4.84 15.68 -2.13
N HIS A 229 -4.97 14.36 -2.00
CA HIS A 229 -4.68 13.67 -0.75
C HIS A 229 -3.17 13.60 -0.46
N THR A 230 -2.80 13.76 0.81
CA THR A 230 -1.51 13.29 1.32
C THR A 230 -1.62 11.80 1.57
N VAL A 231 -0.98 11.01 0.72
CA VAL A 231 -1.11 9.54 0.71
C VAL A 231 -0.03 8.91 1.56
N LEU A 232 -0.42 8.06 2.52
CA LEU A 232 0.48 7.18 3.28
C LEU A 232 0.35 5.74 2.75
N VAL A 233 1.46 5.14 2.33
CA VAL A 233 1.54 3.72 1.95
C VAL A 233 2.35 2.97 2.98
N VAL A 234 1.71 2.09 3.76
CA VAL A 234 2.39 1.24 4.74
C VAL A 234 2.45 -0.19 4.23
N ALA A 235 3.66 -0.64 3.90
CA ALA A 235 3.86 -1.93 3.25
C ALA A 235 5.18 -2.60 3.67
N HIS A 236 5.87 -3.25 2.74
CA HIS A 236 6.99 -4.15 3.05
C HIS A 236 8.25 -3.81 2.27
N GLY A 237 9.36 -4.45 2.63
CA GLY A 237 10.65 -4.19 2.01
C GLY A 237 10.62 -4.31 0.48
N ASN A 238 10.09 -5.40 -0.07
CA ASN A 238 10.11 -5.59 -1.52
C ASN A 238 8.95 -4.89 -2.25
N SER A 239 7.75 -4.78 -1.67
CA SER A 239 6.68 -4.02 -2.31
C SER A 239 7.00 -2.52 -2.39
N LEU A 240 7.63 -1.94 -1.36
CA LEU A 240 8.09 -0.55 -1.42
C LEU A 240 9.31 -0.37 -2.34
N ARG A 241 10.23 -1.35 -2.41
CA ARG A 241 11.32 -1.33 -3.40
C ARG A 241 10.81 -1.33 -4.83
N ALA A 242 9.76 -2.11 -5.10
CA ALA A 242 9.10 -2.14 -6.40
C ALA A 242 8.51 -0.75 -6.76
N LEU A 243 7.86 -0.08 -5.81
CA LEU A 243 7.32 1.26 -6.02
C LEU A 243 8.42 2.30 -6.19
N ILE A 244 9.46 2.27 -5.35
CA ILE A 244 10.61 3.19 -5.45
C ILE A 244 11.35 3.01 -6.77
N LYS A 245 11.55 1.74 -7.23
CA LYS A 245 12.12 1.46 -8.54
C LYS A 245 11.35 2.15 -9.66
N HIS A 246 10.03 2.10 -9.60
CA HIS A 246 9.18 2.78 -10.57
C HIS A 246 9.30 4.31 -10.49
N LEU A 247 9.17 4.89 -9.30
CA LEU A 247 9.19 6.35 -9.07
C LEU A 247 10.53 6.99 -9.45
N ASP A 248 11.64 6.38 -9.06
CA ASP A 248 12.99 6.92 -9.28
C ASP A 248 13.65 6.39 -10.57
N ALA A 249 12.94 5.56 -11.36
CA ALA A 249 13.45 4.91 -12.57
C ALA A 249 14.78 4.16 -12.32
N ILE A 250 14.90 3.45 -11.19
CA ILE A 250 16.10 2.70 -10.80
C ILE A 250 16.28 1.52 -11.75
N SER A 251 17.51 1.25 -12.20
CA SER A 251 17.80 0.12 -13.08
C SER A 251 17.57 -1.24 -12.40
N ASP A 252 17.48 -2.33 -13.18
CA ASP A 252 17.34 -3.68 -12.67
C ASP A 252 18.58 -4.11 -11.87
N ALA A 253 19.76 -3.63 -12.23
CA ALA A 253 21.00 -3.89 -11.52
C ALA A 253 21.05 -3.11 -10.17
N ASP A 254 20.73 -1.80 -10.20
CA ASP A 254 20.90 -0.94 -9.02
C ASP A 254 19.85 -1.19 -7.94
N ILE A 255 18.68 -1.77 -8.29
CA ILE A 255 17.63 -2.04 -7.31
C ILE A 255 18.07 -3.05 -6.23
N ALA A 256 19.09 -3.87 -6.52
CA ALA A 256 19.64 -4.82 -5.56
C ALA A 256 20.18 -4.13 -4.30
N ASP A 257 20.72 -2.92 -4.44
CA ASP A 257 21.36 -2.15 -3.37
C ASP A 257 20.40 -1.31 -2.53
N VAL A 258 19.15 -1.18 -2.97
CA VAL A 258 18.15 -0.41 -2.23
C VAL A 258 17.69 -1.16 -0.98
N ASN A 259 17.95 -0.58 0.19
CA ASN A 259 17.54 -1.09 1.49
C ASN A 259 16.64 -0.08 2.20
N LEU A 260 15.54 -0.57 2.77
CA LEU A 260 14.57 0.25 3.48
C LEU A 260 14.60 -0.07 4.97
N PRO A 261 14.81 0.92 5.85
CA PRO A 261 14.70 0.72 7.29
C PRO A 261 13.26 0.38 7.69
N THR A 262 13.07 -0.32 8.81
CA THR A 262 11.77 -0.54 9.42
C THR A 262 11.31 0.71 10.17
N GLY A 263 10.01 1.03 10.10
CA GLY A 263 9.42 2.10 10.91
C GLY A 263 9.84 3.54 10.55
N VAL A 264 10.61 3.73 9.47
CA VAL A 264 11.06 5.08 9.05
C VAL A 264 10.23 5.57 7.87
N PRO A 265 9.50 6.69 7.99
CA PRO A 265 8.75 7.26 6.88
C PRO A 265 9.68 7.88 5.82
N ILE A 266 9.32 7.73 4.56
CA ILE A 266 10.06 8.19 3.38
C ILE A 266 9.16 9.09 2.56
N ARG A 267 9.49 10.39 2.45
CA ARG A 267 8.66 11.38 1.75
C ARG A 267 9.06 11.54 0.30
N PHE A 268 8.06 11.52 -0.58
CA PHE A 268 8.16 11.88 -1.99
C PHE A 268 7.25 13.07 -2.27
N GLU A 269 7.78 14.06 -3.00
CA GLU A 269 7.01 15.13 -3.64
C GLU A 269 6.95 14.81 -5.12
N LEU A 270 5.75 14.60 -5.65
CA LEU A 270 5.50 14.19 -7.02
C LEU A 270 4.90 15.35 -7.82
N ASP A 271 5.25 15.44 -9.09
CA ASP A 271 4.62 16.36 -10.04
C ASP A 271 3.31 15.79 -10.63
N ASP A 272 2.67 16.51 -11.52
CA ASP A 272 1.43 16.12 -12.18
C ASP A 272 1.57 14.84 -13.04
N ALA A 273 2.80 14.43 -13.38
CA ALA A 273 3.10 13.17 -14.06
C ALA A 273 3.45 12.03 -13.09
N MET A 274 3.28 12.25 -11.77
CA MET A 274 3.65 11.32 -10.70
C MET A 274 5.14 10.96 -10.67
N VAL A 275 5.99 11.88 -11.12
CA VAL A 275 7.43 11.76 -11.08
C VAL A 275 7.97 12.60 -9.91
N PRO A 276 8.97 12.12 -9.15
CA PRO A 276 9.58 12.90 -8.09
C PRO A 276 10.12 14.25 -8.60
N THR A 277 9.65 15.34 -8.00
CA THR A 277 10.04 16.71 -8.36
C THR A 277 11.53 16.99 -8.19
N LYS A 278 12.20 16.20 -7.34
CA LYS A 278 13.64 16.26 -7.09
C LYS A 278 14.23 14.85 -7.08
N ARG A 279 15.33 14.66 -7.81
CA ARG A 279 16.15 13.46 -7.71
C ARG A 279 17.02 13.56 -6.45
N LEU A 280 16.57 12.93 -5.38
CA LEU A 280 17.26 12.86 -4.10
C LEU A 280 17.71 11.43 -3.81
N ALA A 281 18.83 11.27 -3.12
CA ALA A 281 19.16 10.01 -2.51
C ALA A 281 18.05 9.58 -1.53
N LEU A 282 17.79 8.29 -1.41
CA LEU A 282 16.71 7.77 -0.55
C LEU A 282 16.86 8.23 0.90
N THR A 283 18.10 8.29 1.41
CA THR A 283 18.42 8.76 2.77
C THR A 283 18.06 10.23 3.01
N ALA A 284 18.03 11.05 1.99
CA ALA A 284 17.61 12.46 2.08
C ALA A 284 16.07 12.63 2.15
N ARG A 285 15.32 11.54 1.98
CA ARG A 285 13.85 11.50 2.05
C ARG A 285 13.33 10.93 3.38
N TYR A 286 14.21 10.43 4.25
CA TYR A 286 13.83 9.91 5.56
C TYR A 286 13.30 11.02 6.45
N LEU A 287 12.18 10.77 7.13
CA LEU A 287 11.65 11.66 8.15
C LEU A 287 12.08 11.19 9.54
N GLY A 288 12.40 12.12 10.43
CA GLY A 288 12.92 11.85 11.77
C GLY A 288 14.45 11.85 11.82
N ASP A 289 15.03 10.99 12.64
CA ASP A 289 16.49 10.90 12.82
C ASP A 289 17.13 10.20 11.62
N ALA A 290 17.77 10.98 10.74
CA ALA A 290 18.37 10.48 9.51
C ALA A 290 19.56 9.54 9.76
N GLU A 291 20.34 9.75 10.82
CA GLU A 291 21.50 8.89 11.15
C GLU A 291 21.03 7.54 11.70
N ALA A 292 20.03 7.55 12.58
CA ALA A 292 19.40 6.32 13.06
C ALA A 292 18.75 5.53 11.91
N ALA A 293 18.07 6.22 10.99
CA ALA A 293 17.46 5.63 9.81
C ALA A 293 18.48 4.98 8.86
N LYS A 294 19.62 5.64 8.64
CA LYS A 294 20.73 5.11 7.84
C LYS A 294 21.33 3.86 8.50
N ALA A 295 21.61 3.91 9.79
CA ALA A 295 22.13 2.76 10.54
C ALA A 295 21.15 1.56 10.49
N ALA A 296 19.85 1.80 10.58
CA ALA A 296 18.81 0.78 10.44
C ALA A 296 18.78 0.17 9.04
N ALA A 297 18.90 0.98 7.97
CA ALA A 297 18.97 0.49 6.59
C ALA A 297 20.21 -0.40 6.35
N GLU A 298 21.38 -0.01 6.90
CA GLU A 298 22.59 -0.82 6.86
C GLU A 298 22.45 -2.13 7.63
N ALA A 299 21.76 -2.12 8.78
CA ALA A 299 21.47 -3.33 9.53
C ALA A 299 20.61 -4.33 8.72
N VAL A 300 19.61 -3.83 7.97
CA VAL A 300 18.81 -4.64 7.04
C VAL A 300 19.70 -5.24 5.93
N ALA A 301 20.65 -4.48 5.41
CA ALA A 301 21.58 -4.99 4.40
C ALA A 301 22.43 -6.17 4.92
N ARG A 302 22.86 -6.11 6.18
CA ARG A 302 23.71 -7.15 6.83
C ARG A 302 22.96 -8.42 7.23
N GLN A 303 21.61 -8.45 7.25
CA GLN A 303 20.81 -9.62 7.68
C GLN A 303 21.03 -10.91 6.87
N ALA A 304 21.85 -10.88 5.85
CA ALA A 304 22.06 -12.02 4.96
C ALA A 304 23.52 -12.42 4.76
N GLY A 305 24.39 -11.89 5.58
CA GLY A 305 25.83 -12.22 5.56
C GLY A 305 26.62 -11.41 4.56
#